data_273adf41871bc8f0b58e99e80fb744fe
#
_entry.id   273adf41871bc8f0b58e99e80fb744fe
#
_cell.length_a   1.000
_cell.length_b   1.000
_cell.length_c   1.000
_cell.angle_alpha   90.00
_cell.angle_beta   90.00
_cell.angle_gamma   90.00
#
_symmetry.space_group_name_H-M   'P 1'
#
loop_
_entity.id
_entity.type
_entity.pdbx_description
1 polymer ?
#
loop_
_entity_poly.entity_id
_entity_poly.type
_entity_poly.pdbx_seq_one_letter_code
_entity_poly.pdbx_strand_id
1 'polypeptide(L)'
;MAKPNLNRVLADEVYPQEQKGYLHLIHSNAAEALVASLILRHGSLELNRLTHACLLNGMTCPLTKYEYELLVFLLLHRGQIWSKDELTKRVWQREPSSVNLVAVYVNSLRRKLGPGILRTVCGQGYTIDVENCDQLSAVSISWPEVSGKIRAF
;
A
#
# COMPACT_ATOMS: atom_id res chain seq x y z
N MET A 1 -2.02 46.06 19.06
CA MET A 1 -3.23 45.37 18.57
C MET A 1 -2.82 43.99 18.03
N ALA A 2 -3.25 42.96 18.70
CA ALA A 2 -3.06 41.60 18.17
C ALA A 2 -3.94 41.43 16.91
N LYS A 3 -3.34 41.06 15.80
CA LYS A 3 -4.09 40.69 14.59
C LYS A 3 -4.95 39.48 14.92
N PRO A 4 -6.27 39.51 14.68
CA PRO A 4 -7.08 38.35 14.88
C PRO A 4 -6.57 37.22 13.96
N ASN A 5 -6.47 36.03 14.52
CA ASN A 5 -6.06 34.87 13.77
C ASN A 5 -7.14 34.58 12.70
N LEU A 6 -6.87 34.94 11.47
CA LEU A 6 -7.79 34.82 10.33
C LEU A 6 -8.32 33.40 10.15
N ASN A 7 -7.54 32.40 10.52
CA ASN A 7 -7.99 30.99 10.44
C ASN A 7 -9.07 30.63 11.48
N ARG A 8 -9.13 31.36 12.58
CA ARG A 8 -10.13 31.12 13.62
C ARG A 8 -11.44 31.84 13.31
N VAL A 9 -11.36 33.02 12.69
CA VAL A 9 -12.54 33.81 12.34
C VAL A 9 -13.28 33.23 11.16
N LEU A 10 -12.57 32.67 10.17
CA LEU A 10 -13.18 32.05 8.98
C LEU A 10 -13.92 30.74 9.28
N ALA A 11 -13.52 30.01 10.33
CA ALA A 11 -14.17 28.78 10.73
C ALA A 11 -15.52 29.03 11.44
N ASP A 12 -15.67 30.17 12.12
CA ASP A 12 -16.86 30.45 12.91
C ASP A 12 -17.94 31.23 12.16
N GLU A 13 -17.57 31.98 11.13
CA GLU A 13 -18.53 32.82 10.38
C GLU A 13 -19.14 32.17 9.15
N VAL A 14 -18.53 31.15 8.59
CA VAL A 14 -18.90 30.60 7.29
C VAL A 14 -19.96 29.52 7.38
N TYR A 15 -20.13 28.85 8.54
CA TYR A 15 -21.05 27.72 8.67
C TYR A 15 -21.94 27.84 9.91
N PRO A 16 -23.27 27.71 9.77
CA PRO A 16 -24.18 27.58 10.92
C PRO A 16 -23.78 26.36 11.76
N GLN A 17 -23.95 26.46 13.07
CA GLN A 17 -23.54 25.45 14.06
C GLN A 17 -24.09 24.05 13.75
N GLU A 18 -25.25 23.97 13.17
CA GLU A 18 -25.91 22.70 12.82
C GLU A 18 -25.23 21.99 11.66
N GLN A 19 -24.57 22.70 10.76
CA GLN A 19 -23.83 22.12 9.64
C GLN A 19 -22.40 21.73 10.00
N LYS A 20 -21.84 22.26 11.09
CA LYS A 20 -20.48 21.92 11.53
C LYS A 20 -20.32 20.40 11.82
N GLY A 21 -21.30 19.81 12.45
CA GLY A 21 -21.27 18.38 12.74
C GLY A 21 -21.31 17.51 11.48
N TYR A 22 -22.15 17.88 10.53
CA TYR A 22 -22.28 17.15 9.27
C TYR A 22 -21.07 17.31 8.35
N LEU A 23 -20.56 18.52 8.22
CA LEU A 23 -19.33 18.79 7.46
C LEU A 23 -18.10 18.14 8.09
N HIS A 24 -18.03 18.10 9.41
CA HIS A 24 -16.94 17.40 10.11
C HIS A 24 -16.97 15.90 9.81
N LEU A 25 -18.15 15.26 9.81
CA LEU A 25 -18.30 13.84 9.46
C LEU A 25 -17.92 13.57 8.02
N ILE A 26 -18.33 14.40 7.08
CA ILE A 26 -18.00 14.24 5.65
C ILE A 26 -16.50 14.46 5.43
N HIS A 27 -15.91 15.47 6.02
CA HIS A 27 -14.47 15.74 5.91
C HIS A 27 -13.64 14.65 6.58
N SER A 28 -14.08 14.16 7.73
CA SER A 28 -13.44 13.04 8.42
C SER A 28 -13.42 11.79 7.56
N ASN A 29 -14.57 11.38 7.02
CA ASN A 29 -14.65 10.20 6.18
C ASN A 29 -13.86 10.33 4.87
N ALA A 30 -13.91 11.50 4.23
CA ALA A 30 -13.13 11.75 3.01
C ALA A 30 -11.63 11.79 3.29
N ALA A 31 -11.23 12.41 4.38
CA ALA A 31 -9.84 12.46 4.80
C ALA A 31 -9.31 11.07 5.20
N GLU A 32 -10.08 10.30 5.94
CA GLU A 32 -9.74 8.93 6.31
C GLU A 32 -9.64 8.02 5.07
N ALA A 33 -10.58 8.11 4.14
CA ALA A 33 -10.53 7.38 2.89
C ALA A 33 -9.32 7.78 2.05
N LEU A 34 -8.97 9.06 2.00
CA LEU A 34 -7.79 9.55 1.32
C LEU A 34 -6.51 9.04 1.98
N VAL A 35 -6.42 9.13 3.30
CA VAL A 35 -5.28 8.59 4.06
C VAL A 35 -5.16 7.09 3.88
N ALA A 36 -6.27 6.36 3.92
CA ALA A 36 -6.29 4.92 3.67
C ALA A 36 -5.79 4.58 2.26
N SER A 37 -6.10 5.40 1.25
CA SER A 37 -5.58 5.21 -0.12
C SER A 37 -4.09 5.50 -0.26
N LEU A 38 -3.54 6.30 0.65
CA LEU A 38 -2.11 6.64 0.67
C LEU A 38 -1.25 5.61 1.41
N ILE A 39 -1.87 4.76 2.22
CA ILE A 39 -1.19 3.71 2.97
C ILE A 39 -1.49 2.36 2.34
N LEU A 40 -0.45 1.73 1.80
CA LEU A 40 -0.52 0.34 1.32
C LEU A 40 -0.14 -0.59 2.46
N ARG A 41 -1.00 -1.56 2.74
CA ARG A 41 -0.77 -2.57 3.78
C ARG A 41 -0.72 -3.97 3.18
N HIS A 42 0.18 -4.77 3.74
CA HIS A 42 0.31 -6.18 3.39
C HIS A 42 0.90 -6.95 4.59
N GLY A 43 0.04 -7.67 5.30
CA GLY A 43 0.44 -8.26 6.59
C GLY A 43 0.94 -7.20 7.56
N SER A 44 2.14 -7.38 8.06
CA SER A 44 2.81 -6.44 8.98
C SER A 44 3.56 -5.29 8.27
N LEU A 45 3.50 -5.26 6.95
CA LEU A 45 4.14 -4.23 6.14
C LEU A 45 3.18 -3.07 5.88
N GLU A 46 3.63 -1.86 6.13
CA GLU A 46 2.93 -0.62 5.81
C GLU A 46 3.82 0.31 4.99
N LEU A 47 3.29 0.79 3.88
CA LEU A 47 3.94 1.77 3.02
C LEU A 47 3.12 3.04 2.94
N ASN A 48 3.72 4.16 3.31
CA ASN A 48 3.11 5.46 3.15
C ASN A 48 3.56 6.07 1.82
N ARG A 49 2.62 6.26 0.91
CA ARG A 49 2.89 6.79 -0.44
C ARG A 49 3.21 8.28 -0.47
N LEU A 50 2.81 9.01 0.56
CA LEU A 50 3.08 10.44 0.64
C LEU A 50 4.49 10.72 1.17
N THR A 51 4.86 10.03 2.26
CA THR A 51 6.16 10.23 2.92
C THR A 51 7.26 9.29 2.42
N HIS A 52 6.90 8.32 1.57
CA HIS A 52 7.78 7.24 1.12
C HIS A 52 8.35 6.39 2.28
N ALA A 53 7.67 6.41 3.42
CA ALA A 53 8.06 5.62 4.58
C ALA A 53 7.60 4.17 4.45
N CYS A 54 8.44 3.27 4.92
CA CYS A 54 8.15 1.86 5.05
C CYS A 54 8.26 1.44 6.52
N LEU A 55 7.23 0.79 7.01
CA LEU A 55 7.19 0.20 8.34
C LEU A 55 7.01 -1.31 8.21
N LEU A 56 7.75 -2.06 8.96
CA LEU A 56 7.61 -3.51 9.11
C LEU A 56 7.45 -3.84 10.59
N ASN A 57 6.34 -4.46 10.97
CA ASN A 57 5.98 -4.67 12.38
C ASN A 57 6.02 -3.38 13.22
N GLY A 58 5.61 -2.25 12.66
CA GLY A 58 5.65 -0.95 13.31
C GLY A 58 7.04 -0.29 13.40
N MET A 59 8.09 -0.95 12.93
CA MET A 59 9.45 -0.40 12.91
C MET A 59 9.81 0.14 11.53
N THR A 60 10.50 1.27 11.50
CA THR A 60 10.95 1.88 10.25
C THR A 60 11.94 0.97 9.53
N CYS A 61 11.64 0.65 8.27
CA CYS A 61 12.51 -0.09 7.39
C CYS A 61 13.02 0.83 6.27
N PRO A 62 14.30 1.20 6.27
CA PRO A 62 14.82 2.12 5.26
C PRO A 62 14.93 1.43 3.90
N LEU A 63 14.21 1.95 2.92
CA LEU A 63 14.28 1.51 1.53
C LEU A 63 14.94 2.57 0.66
N THR A 64 15.71 2.14 -0.32
CA THR A 64 16.18 3.02 -1.39
C THR A 64 15.00 3.40 -2.30
N LYS A 65 15.16 4.46 -3.08
CA LYS A 65 14.13 4.90 -4.03
C LYS A 65 13.65 3.76 -4.94
N TYR A 66 14.57 3.03 -5.54
CA TYR A 66 14.23 1.94 -6.47
C TYR A 66 13.61 0.73 -5.79
N GLU A 67 14.02 0.39 -4.59
CA GLU A 67 13.37 -0.64 -3.78
C GLU A 67 11.94 -0.25 -3.42
N TYR A 68 11.74 0.99 -3.03
CA TYR A 68 10.43 1.53 -2.69
C TYR A 68 9.48 1.51 -3.90
N GLU A 69 9.92 2.01 -5.04
CA GLU A 69 9.15 2.04 -6.28
C GLU A 69 8.73 0.62 -6.72
N LEU A 70 9.66 -0.33 -6.69
CA LEU A 70 9.40 -1.73 -7.02
C LEU A 70 8.35 -2.34 -6.07
N LEU A 71 8.52 -2.11 -4.78
CA LEU A 71 7.62 -2.65 -3.77
C LEU A 71 6.21 -2.06 -3.89
N VAL A 72 6.09 -0.75 -4.07
CA VAL A 72 4.79 -0.07 -4.31
C VAL A 72 4.11 -0.63 -5.56
N PHE A 73 4.83 -0.77 -6.66
CA PHE A 73 4.29 -1.31 -7.89
C PHE A 73 3.71 -2.71 -7.70
N LEU A 74 4.47 -3.61 -7.09
CA LEU A 74 4.04 -4.98 -6.85
C LEU A 74 2.88 -5.07 -5.84
N LEU A 75 2.85 -4.19 -4.84
CA LEU A 75 1.73 -4.12 -3.89
C LEU A 75 0.43 -3.60 -4.52
N LEU A 76 0.52 -2.69 -5.48
CA LEU A 76 -0.64 -2.21 -6.23
C LEU A 76 -1.17 -3.28 -7.20
N HIS A 77 -0.32 -4.19 -7.64
CA HIS A 77 -0.64 -5.25 -8.61
C HIS A 77 -0.50 -6.65 -7.99
N ARG A 78 -0.99 -6.81 -6.76
CA ARG A 78 -0.94 -8.09 -6.03
C ARG A 78 -1.59 -9.21 -6.84
N GLY A 79 -1.03 -10.41 -6.73
CA GLY A 79 -1.51 -11.58 -7.43
C GLY A 79 -1.14 -11.64 -8.91
N GLN A 80 -0.62 -10.55 -9.47
CA GLN A 80 -0.13 -10.53 -10.85
C GLN A 80 1.37 -10.86 -10.89
N ILE A 81 1.75 -11.63 -11.89
CA ILE A 81 3.15 -11.99 -12.12
C ILE A 81 3.72 -11.03 -13.14
N TRP A 82 4.84 -10.43 -12.80
CA TRP A 82 5.52 -9.45 -13.65
C TRP A 82 6.92 -9.95 -14.01
N SER A 83 7.22 -9.99 -15.28
CA SER A 83 8.55 -10.32 -15.77
C SER A 83 9.57 -9.23 -15.42
N LYS A 84 10.85 -9.57 -15.44
CA LYS A 84 11.94 -8.61 -15.17
C LYS A 84 11.93 -7.43 -16.13
N ASP A 85 11.67 -7.69 -17.39
CA ASP A 85 11.65 -6.67 -18.43
C ASP A 85 10.47 -5.71 -18.27
N GLU A 86 9.29 -6.25 -17.95
CA GLU A 86 8.11 -5.44 -17.64
C GLU A 86 8.32 -4.57 -16.40
N LEU A 87 8.91 -5.12 -15.34
CA LEU A 87 9.22 -4.36 -14.12
C LEU A 87 10.21 -3.25 -14.41
N THR A 88 11.26 -3.52 -15.20
CA THR A 88 12.23 -2.50 -15.57
C THR A 88 11.58 -1.36 -16.35
N LYS A 89 10.74 -1.67 -17.30
CA LYS A 89 10.04 -0.68 -18.13
C LYS A 89 8.99 0.10 -17.37
N ARG A 90 8.14 -0.60 -16.58
CA ARG A 90 6.99 0.02 -15.92
C ARG A 90 7.34 0.76 -14.64
N VAL A 91 8.27 0.22 -13.86
CA VAL A 91 8.65 0.82 -12.58
C VAL A 91 9.65 1.97 -12.79
N TRP A 92 10.68 1.74 -13.62
CA TRP A 92 11.76 2.71 -13.77
C TRP A 92 11.85 3.37 -15.14
N GLN A 93 10.95 3.04 -16.05
CA GLN A 93 10.87 3.59 -17.40
C GLN A 93 12.21 3.47 -18.15
N ARG A 94 12.91 2.37 -17.93
CA ARG A 94 14.22 2.07 -18.53
C ARG A 94 14.11 0.89 -19.48
N GLU A 95 14.96 0.89 -20.50
CA GLU A 95 15.11 -0.29 -21.34
C GLU A 95 15.76 -1.44 -20.56
N PRO A 96 15.33 -2.68 -20.81
CA PRO A 96 15.96 -3.85 -20.22
C PRO A 96 17.46 -3.84 -20.54
N SER A 97 18.26 -3.96 -19.51
CA SER A 97 19.72 -4.05 -19.64
C SER A 97 20.19 -5.47 -19.37
N SER A 98 21.40 -5.79 -19.78
CA SER A 98 22.04 -7.06 -19.47
C SER A 98 22.22 -7.29 -17.98
N VAL A 99 22.21 -6.23 -17.18
CA VAL A 99 22.28 -6.32 -15.73
C VAL A 99 20.89 -6.57 -15.16
N ASN A 100 20.74 -7.64 -14.41
CA ASN A 100 19.46 -8.01 -13.80
C ASN A 100 19.18 -7.16 -12.54
N LEU A 101 18.89 -5.88 -12.73
CA LEU A 101 18.63 -4.93 -11.66
C LEU A 101 17.44 -5.35 -10.79
N VAL A 102 16.40 -5.89 -11.40
CA VAL A 102 15.21 -6.34 -10.67
C VAL A 102 15.57 -7.40 -9.64
N ALA A 103 16.39 -8.40 -10.01
CA ALA A 103 16.82 -9.44 -9.08
C ALA A 103 17.66 -8.87 -7.92
N VAL A 104 18.49 -7.88 -8.18
CA VAL A 104 19.29 -7.21 -7.14
C VAL A 104 18.37 -6.55 -6.12
N TYR A 105 17.38 -5.77 -6.58
CA TYR A 105 16.44 -5.09 -5.70
C TYR A 105 15.49 -6.05 -4.99
N VAL A 106 15.02 -7.10 -5.66
CA VAL A 106 14.22 -8.17 -5.04
C VAL A 106 14.98 -8.85 -3.91
N ASN A 107 16.25 -9.20 -4.13
CA ASN A 107 17.09 -9.80 -3.11
C ASN A 107 17.34 -8.84 -1.94
N SER A 108 17.55 -7.57 -2.23
CA SER A 108 17.70 -6.55 -1.19
C SER A 108 16.43 -6.38 -0.36
N LEU A 109 15.27 -6.33 -1.01
CA LEU A 109 13.96 -6.27 -0.35
C LEU A 109 13.72 -7.50 0.55
N ARG A 110 14.05 -8.71 0.06
CA ARG A 110 13.93 -9.94 0.87
C ARG A 110 14.80 -9.94 2.11
N ARG A 111 16.00 -9.35 2.04
CA ARG A 111 16.86 -9.20 3.21
C ARG A 111 16.30 -8.25 4.24
N LYS A 112 15.60 -7.18 3.79
CA LYS A 112 15.03 -6.14 4.65
C LYS A 112 13.67 -6.52 5.21
N LEU A 113 12.81 -7.10 4.39
CA LEU A 113 11.41 -7.36 4.69
C LEU A 113 11.12 -8.82 5.03
N GLY A 114 12.06 -9.71 4.79
CA GLY A 114 11.87 -11.15 4.90
C GLY A 114 11.51 -11.84 3.58
N PRO A 115 11.72 -13.17 3.51
CA PRO A 115 11.57 -13.91 2.26
C PRO A 115 10.11 -14.14 1.83
N GLY A 116 9.15 -13.99 2.74
CA GLY A 116 7.74 -14.33 2.49
C GLY A 116 6.94 -13.29 1.70
N ILE A 117 7.42 -12.04 1.61
CA ILE A 117 6.65 -10.96 1.01
C ILE A 117 6.69 -11.03 -0.53
N LEU A 118 7.85 -11.33 -1.09
CA LEU A 118 8.08 -11.38 -2.53
C LEU A 118 8.29 -12.82 -2.99
N ARG A 119 7.43 -13.30 -3.86
CA ARG A 119 7.57 -14.63 -4.46
C ARG A 119 8.18 -14.57 -5.85
N THR A 120 9.07 -15.50 -6.14
CA THR A 120 9.56 -15.75 -7.50
C THR A 120 8.74 -16.85 -8.14
N VAL A 121 8.25 -16.58 -9.33
CA VAL A 121 7.63 -17.61 -10.19
C VAL A 121 8.65 -17.98 -11.25
N CYS A 122 9.15 -19.21 -11.18
CA CYS A 122 10.22 -19.69 -12.07
C CYS A 122 9.86 -19.50 -13.54
N GLY A 123 10.77 -18.90 -14.29
CA GLY A 123 10.60 -18.63 -15.72
C GLY A 123 9.60 -17.53 -16.08
N GLN A 124 8.87 -16.97 -15.13
CA GLN A 124 7.85 -15.96 -15.36
C GLN A 124 8.20 -14.60 -14.75
N GLY A 125 8.62 -14.54 -13.48
CA GLY A 125 8.98 -13.29 -12.85
C GLY A 125 8.71 -13.24 -11.36
N TYR A 126 8.19 -12.11 -10.90
CA TYR A 126 7.97 -11.82 -9.48
C TYR A 126 6.53 -11.40 -9.22
N THR A 127 6.06 -11.71 -8.03
CA THR A 127 4.72 -11.34 -7.56
C THR A 127 4.71 -11.14 -6.04
N ILE A 128 3.70 -10.43 -5.56
CA ILE A 128 3.30 -10.43 -4.15
C ILE A 128 1.95 -11.13 -4.07
N ASP A 129 1.83 -12.13 -3.23
CA ASP A 129 0.60 -12.90 -3.09
C ASP A 129 -0.51 -12.09 -2.43
N VAL A 130 -1.75 -12.36 -2.79
CA VAL A 130 -2.92 -11.68 -2.24
C VAL A 130 -3.25 -12.17 -0.83
N GLU A 131 -2.88 -13.40 -0.51
CA GLU A 131 -3.40 -14.16 0.63
C GLU A 131 -2.90 -13.72 2.01
N ASN A 132 -1.82 -12.97 2.09
CA ASN A 132 -1.29 -12.58 3.39
C ASN A 132 -2.03 -11.39 4.06
N CYS A 133 -3.05 -10.84 3.40
CA CYS A 133 -3.86 -9.79 4.01
C CYS A 133 -4.92 -10.34 4.97
N ASP A 134 -5.32 -11.59 4.79
CA ASP A 134 -6.51 -12.13 5.45
C ASP A 134 -6.18 -12.97 6.68
N GLN A 135 -4.93 -13.32 6.93
CA GLN A 135 -4.58 -14.09 8.10
C GLN A 135 -4.63 -13.31 9.42
N LEU A 136 -4.75 -11.98 9.36
CA LEU A 136 -4.99 -11.18 10.56
C LEU A 136 -6.46 -11.06 10.92
N SER A 137 -7.34 -11.45 10.05
CA SER A 137 -8.76 -11.62 10.31
C SER A 137 -9.17 -13.09 10.33
N ALA A 138 -8.29 -13.95 10.79
CA ALA A 138 -8.69 -15.25 11.29
C ALA A 138 -9.42 -15.13 12.66
N VAL A 139 -10.19 -14.09 12.83
CA VAL A 139 -11.43 -14.20 13.56
C VAL A 139 -12.28 -15.07 12.65
N SER A 140 -12.43 -16.31 13.02
CA SER A 140 -13.30 -17.29 12.44
C SER A 140 -14.67 -16.69 12.15
N ILE A 141 -14.80 -15.98 11.06
CA ILE A 141 -16.06 -15.89 10.39
C ILE A 141 -16.16 -17.23 9.69
N SER A 142 -16.69 -18.19 10.42
CA SER A 142 -17.23 -19.37 9.80
C SER A 142 -18.35 -18.87 8.88
N TRP A 143 -18.02 -18.65 7.64
CA TRP A 143 -19.02 -18.53 6.61
C TRP A 143 -19.81 -19.82 6.72
N PRO A 144 -21.14 -19.74 6.88
CA PRO A 144 -21.94 -20.92 6.73
C PRO A 144 -21.50 -21.50 5.39
N GLU A 145 -21.00 -22.71 5.45
CA GLU A 145 -20.64 -23.46 4.28
C GLU A 145 -21.86 -23.42 3.37
N VAL A 146 -21.84 -22.52 2.41
CA VAL A 146 -22.78 -22.59 1.31
C VAL A 146 -22.31 -23.82 0.56
N SER A 147 -22.92 -24.95 0.87
CA SER A 147 -22.72 -26.19 0.13
C SER A 147 -23.36 -26.05 -1.26
N GLY A 148 -22.87 -25.10 -1.96
CA GLY A 148 -23.09 -24.84 -3.35
C GLY A 148 -21.73 -24.69 -3.94
N LYS A 149 -21.28 -25.72 -4.60
CA LYS A 149 -20.12 -25.81 -5.44
C LYS A 149 -19.80 -24.50 -6.15
N ILE A 150 -19.26 -23.54 -5.42
CA ILE A 150 -18.57 -22.43 -6.04
C ILE A 150 -17.18 -23.00 -6.32
N ARG A 151 -17.02 -23.48 -7.54
CA ARG A 151 -15.70 -23.76 -8.05
C ARG A 151 -15.00 -22.43 -8.13
N ALA A 152 -13.97 -22.27 -7.33
CA ALA A 152 -13.01 -21.20 -7.52
C ALA A 152 -12.47 -21.29 -8.94
N PHE A 153 -12.61 -20.22 -9.66
CA PHE A 153 -12.03 -20.04 -10.96
C PHE A 153 -10.54 -19.75 -10.85
#